data_19a68ec4adbf73aef8fb8ac851a898bc
#
_entry.id   19a68ec4adbf73aef8fb8ac851a898bc
#
_cell.length_a   1.000
_cell.length_b   1.000
_cell.length_c   1.000
_cell.angle_alpha   90.00
_cell.angle_beta   90.00
_cell.angle_gamma   90.00
#
_symmetry.space_group_name_H-M   'P 1'
#
loop_
_entity.id
_entity.type
_entity.pdbx_description
1 polymer ?
#
loop_
_entity_poly.entity_id
_entity_poly.type
_entity_poly.pdbx_seq_one_letter_code
_entity_poly.pdbx_strand_id
1 'polypeptide(L)'
;ALNEQIEKFDKWQPNGNFAIAPDEMKYAYEKCDTQLKTALIKARDRILSYHEKQLEKSWLNFEANGTILGQKITPVDRAGLYIPGGKAAYPSSLLMNAVPAIVAGVSEIVVCTPAVGGVVNELLLAAMHVLGIKNAYKIGGASAIAMMAYGTQSLKKVDVITGPGNIFVATAKKMVFGDVNIDMIAGPSEIGVIADELANFAHIAVDLLSQAEHDEIASSFLVSTSAEFARKVSDEISRILPTLARESIARKSIENKGKIIVARDMDEAINLMNELAVEHLEVATAAPFEILPRIKHAGAIFLGHFTPEAMGDYIAGPN
;
A
#
# COMPACT_ATOMS: atom_id res chain seq x y z
N ALA A 1 -5.10 -4.59 29.92
CA ALA A 1 -5.62 -3.86 28.74
C ALA A 1 -5.24 -4.58 27.43
N LEU A 2 -3.92 -4.65 27.01
CA LEU A 2 -3.57 -5.29 25.72
C LEU A 2 -3.97 -6.76 25.65
N ASN A 3 -3.72 -7.56 26.69
CA ASN A 3 -4.12 -8.97 26.76
C ASN A 3 -5.63 -9.16 26.59
N GLU A 4 -6.44 -8.32 27.23
CA GLU A 4 -7.90 -8.34 27.10
C GLU A 4 -8.38 -8.01 25.67
N GLN A 5 -7.69 -7.09 25.01
CA GLN A 5 -8.01 -6.75 23.62
C GLN A 5 -7.64 -7.89 22.66
N ILE A 6 -6.48 -8.52 22.86
CA ILE A 6 -6.05 -9.69 22.08
C ILE A 6 -7.06 -10.84 22.29
N GLU A 7 -7.44 -11.14 23.52
CA GLU A 7 -8.43 -12.17 23.83
C GLU A 7 -9.79 -11.88 23.17
N LYS A 8 -10.23 -10.63 23.22
CA LYS A 8 -11.53 -10.21 22.67
C LYS A 8 -11.56 -10.28 21.14
N PHE A 9 -10.52 -9.79 20.45
CA PHE A 9 -10.53 -9.63 18.99
C PHE A 9 -9.79 -10.74 18.25
N ASP A 10 -8.64 -11.18 18.78
CA ASP A 10 -7.81 -12.21 18.14
C ASP A 10 -8.08 -13.62 18.71
N LYS A 11 -8.95 -13.75 19.76
CA LYS A 11 -9.46 -15.02 20.28
C LYS A 11 -8.38 -15.96 20.80
N TRP A 12 -7.34 -15.44 21.44
CA TRP A 12 -6.31 -16.22 22.11
C TRP A 12 -5.77 -15.50 23.35
N GLN A 13 -5.12 -16.25 24.23
CA GLN A 13 -4.56 -15.72 25.48
C GLN A 13 -3.03 -15.67 25.37
N PRO A 14 -2.43 -14.46 25.29
CA PRO A 14 -0.98 -14.30 25.10
C PRO A 14 -0.18 -14.59 26.39
N ASN A 15 -0.83 -14.72 27.55
CA ASN A 15 -0.19 -14.92 28.85
C ASN A 15 0.98 -13.94 29.13
N GLY A 16 0.81 -12.69 28.69
CA GLY A 16 1.81 -11.64 28.80
C GLY A 16 2.90 -11.63 27.71
N ASN A 17 2.95 -12.64 26.84
CA ASN A 17 3.90 -12.70 25.73
C ASN A 17 3.19 -12.82 24.38
N PHE A 18 3.18 -11.74 23.61
CA PHE A 18 2.64 -11.67 22.25
C PHE A 18 3.71 -11.26 21.21
N ALA A 19 4.99 -11.32 21.59
CA ALA A 19 6.08 -11.13 20.64
C ALA A 19 6.19 -12.32 19.69
N ILE A 20 6.59 -12.05 18.46
CA ILE A 20 6.95 -13.05 17.45
C ILE A 20 8.46 -13.28 17.56
N ALA A 21 8.86 -14.51 17.85
CA ALA A 21 10.27 -14.83 17.98
C ALA A 21 10.98 -14.83 16.61
N PRO A 22 12.25 -14.36 16.51
CA PRO A 22 13.02 -14.45 15.30
C PRO A 22 13.15 -15.88 14.74
N ASP A 23 13.19 -16.88 15.61
CA ASP A 23 13.24 -18.29 15.21
C ASP A 23 11.92 -18.75 14.54
N GLU A 24 10.76 -18.21 14.95
CA GLU A 24 9.46 -18.45 14.29
C GLU A 24 9.48 -17.92 12.85
N MET A 25 10.04 -16.72 12.64
CA MET A 25 10.20 -16.11 11.32
C MET A 25 11.16 -16.93 10.43
N LYS A 26 12.32 -17.32 10.98
CA LYS A 26 13.32 -18.12 10.29
C LYS A 26 12.75 -19.48 9.89
N TYR A 27 12.08 -20.17 10.79
CA TYR A 27 11.45 -21.46 10.52
C TYR A 27 10.43 -21.38 9.40
N ALA A 28 9.57 -20.34 9.40
CA ALA A 28 8.61 -20.10 8.33
C ALA A 28 9.31 -19.89 6.98
N TYR A 29 10.40 -19.10 6.95
CA TYR A 29 11.18 -18.90 5.75
C TYR A 29 11.83 -20.23 5.25
N GLU A 30 12.39 -21.03 6.14
CA GLU A 30 13.01 -22.31 5.75
C GLU A 30 12.00 -23.27 5.12
N LYS A 31 10.76 -23.28 5.59
CA LYS A 31 9.65 -24.07 5.05
C LYS A 31 9.11 -23.58 3.68
N CYS A 32 9.28 -22.31 3.34
CA CYS A 32 8.82 -21.80 2.06
C CYS A 32 9.49 -22.55 0.91
N ASP A 33 8.73 -22.81 -0.16
CA ASP A 33 9.31 -23.33 -1.39
C ASP A 33 10.26 -22.31 -2.05
N THR A 34 11.10 -22.79 -2.94
CA THR A 34 12.13 -21.98 -3.60
C THR A 34 11.54 -20.85 -4.47
N GLN A 35 10.36 -21.08 -5.06
CA GLN A 35 9.68 -20.09 -5.88
C GLN A 35 9.23 -18.90 -5.04
N LEU A 36 8.57 -19.15 -3.90
CA LEU A 36 8.13 -18.11 -2.96
C LEU A 36 9.33 -17.33 -2.37
N LYS A 37 10.41 -18.03 -1.97
CA LYS A 37 11.63 -17.36 -1.52
C LYS A 37 12.18 -16.40 -2.57
N THR A 38 12.27 -16.88 -3.81
CA THR A 38 12.78 -16.08 -4.94
C THR A 38 11.87 -14.88 -5.21
N ALA A 39 10.56 -15.05 -5.16
CA ALA A 39 9.58 -13.98 -5.37
C ALA A 39 9.69 -12.90 -4.28
N LEU A 40 9.76 -13.28 -3.00
CA LEU A 40 9.92 -12.33 -1.89
C LEU A 40 11.21 -11.52 -2.01
N ILE A 41 12.33 -12.19 -2.30
CA ILE A 41 13.63 -11.52 -2.47
C ILE A 41 13.59 -10.57 -3.66
N LYS A 42 13.04 -11.01 -4.80
CA LYS A 42 12.92 -10.18 -6.00
C LYS A 42 12.05 -8.94 -5.77
N ALA A 43 10.91 -9.10 -5.08
CA ALA A 43 10.04 -7.97 -4.74
C ALA A 43 10.77 -6.98 -3.83
N ARG A 44 11.39 -7.47 -2.73
CA ARG A 44 12.21 -6.64 -1.84
C ARG A 44 13.27 -5.85 -2.61
N ASP A 45 14.05 -6.50 -3.47
CA ASP A 45 15.18 -5.86 -4.16
C ASP A 45 14.71 -4.80 -5.16
N ARG A 46 13.56 -5.00 -5.81
CA ARG A 46 12.99 -4.01 -6.72
C ARG A 46 12.45 -2.79 -5.97
N ILE A 47 11.71 -3.01 -4.89
CA ILE A 47 11.21 -1.94 -4.03
C ILE A 47 12.40 -1.15 -3.43
N LEU A 48 13.45 -1.85 -2.98
CA LEU A 48 14.66 -1.23 -2.46
C LEU A 48 15.32 -0.33 -3.50
N SER A 49 15.55 -0.84 -4.71
CA SER A 49 16.16 -0.07 -5.81
C SER A 49 15.35 1.17 -6.21
N TYR A 50 14.01 1.12 -6.07
CA TYR A 50 13.15 2.28 -6.30
C TYR A 50 13.36 3.33 -5.21
N HIS A 51 13.24 2.94 -3.94
CA HIS A 51 13.31 3.86 -2.81
C HIS A 51 14.70 4.44 -2.55
N GLU A 52 15.79 3.75 -2.96
CA GLU A 52 17.14 4.33 -2.90
C GLU A 52 17.26 5.66 -3.68
N LYS A 53 16.43 5.85 -4.73
CA LYS A 53 16.42 7.08 -5.52
C LYS A 53 15.66 8.23 -4.84
N GLN A 54 14.88 7.93 -3.80
CA GLN A 54 14.12 8.91 -3.04
C GLN A 54 14.90 9.46 -1.84
N LEU A 55 16.10 8.93 -1.57
CA LEU A 55 16.93 9.40 -0.46
C LEU A 55 17.33 10.87 -0.67
N GLU A 56 16.87 11.72 0.22
CA GLU A 56 17.31 13.10 0.30
C GLU A 56 18.72 13.19 0.92
N LYS A 57 19.47 14.20 0.48
CA LYS A 57 20.84 14.45 0.98
C LYS A 57 20.89 15.72 1.81
N SER A 58 21.64 15.66 2.92
CA SER A 58 22.00 16.89 3.65
C SER A 58 22.81 17.82 2.75
N TRP A 59 22.60 19.12 2.90
CA TRP A 59 23.32 20.13 2.12
C TRP A 59 23.68 21.34 2.99
N LEU A 60 24.78 22.02 2.61
CA LEU A 60 25.25 23.25 3.22
C LEU A 60 25.54 24.27 2.11
N ASN A 61 25.11 25.51 2.33
CA ASN A 61 25.44 26.67 1.51
C ASN A 61 26.33 27.63 2.31
N PHE A 62 27.41 28.09 1.70
CA PHE A 62 28.36 29.03 2.29
C PHE A 62 28.21 30.37 1.58
N GLU A 63 27.78 31.40 2.32
CA GLU A 63 27.61 32.75 1.81
C GLU A 63 28.90 33.55 1.92
N ALA A 64 29.04 34.57 1.07
CA ALA A 64 30.23 35.42 1.02
C ALA A 64 30.51 36.21 2.34
N ASN A 65 29.50 36.47 3.13
CA ASN A 65 29.58 37.11 4.44
C ASN A 65 29.99 36.14 5.58
N GLY A 66 30.27 34.90 5.29
CA GLY A 66 30.61 33.85 6.26
C GLY A 66 29.41 33.14 6.87
N THR A 67 28.19 33.45 6.50
CA THR A 67 27.00 32.73 6.95
C THR A 67 26.96 31.32 6.33
N ILE A 68 26.61 30.34 7.14
CA ILE A 68 26.43 28.95 6.69
C ILE A 68 24.98 28.57 6.93
N LEU A 69 24.27 28.19 5.85
CA LEU A 69 22.89 27.70 5.87
C LEU A 69 22.86 26.28 5.34
N GLY A 70 21.92 25.48 5.85
CA GLY A 70 21.81 24.12 5.34
C GLY A 70 20.67 23.33 5.95
N GLN A 71 20.53 22.12 5.48
CA GLN A 71 19.56 21.16 5.98
C GLN A 71 20.28 19.84 6.29
N LYS A 72 20.10 19.34 7.51
CA LYS A 72 20.58 18.03 7.92
C LYS A 72 19.43 17.05 7.83
N ILE A 73 19.55 16.05 6.95
CA ILE A 73 18.59 14.95 6.79
C ILE A 73 19.10 13.76 7.61
N THR A 74 18.25 13.24 8.48
CA THR A 74 18.53 12.05 9.30
C THR A 74 17.28 11.18 9.38
N PRO A 75 17.44 9.83 9.42
CA PRO A 75 16.31 8.95 9.68
C PRO A 75 15.72 9.18 11.08
N VAL A 76 14.49 8.76 11.25
CA VAL A 76 13.91 8.57 12.59
C VAL A 76 14.55 7.37 13.27
N ASP A 77 14.52 7.30 14.60
CA ASP A 77 15.12 6.18 15.33
C ASP A 77 14.28 4.92 15.21
N ARG A 78 12.94 5.06 15.28
CA ARG A 78 11.98 3.93 15.29
C ARG A 78 10.81 4.16 14.36
N ALA A 79 10.52 3.15 13.53
CA ALA A 79 9.30 3.08 12.72
C ALA A 79 8.41 1.92 13.19
N GLY A 80 7.14 2.20 13.40
CA GLY A 80 6.11 1.22 13.69
C GLY A 80 5.30 0.90 12.44
N LEU A 81 5.27 -0.36 12.05
CA LEU A 81 4.54 -0.83 10.88
C LEU A 81 3.31 -1.61 11.31
N TYR A 82 2.14 -1.14 10.90
CA TYR A 82 0.91 -1.89 11.05
C TYR A 82 0.65 -2.71 9.80
N ILE A 83 0.66 -4.02 9.92
CA ILE A 83 0.39 -4.94 8.82
C ILE A 83 -0.96 -5.59 9.05
N PRO A 84 -1.94 -5.40 8.14
CA PRO A 84 -3.22 -6.05 8.23
C PRO A 84 -3.08 -7.58 8.30
N GLY A 85 -3.99 -8.22 9.00
CA GLY A 85 -4.08 -9.68 9.09
C GLY A 85 -5.53 -10.12 9.02
N GLY A 86 -5.78 -11.41 9.03
CA GLY A 86 -7.10 -12.02 9.03
C GLY A 86 -7.36 -12.89 7.81
N LYS A 87 -8.19 -12.46 6.87
CA LYS A 87 -8.62 -13.29 5.74
C LYS A 87 -7.56 -13.52 4.65
N ALA A 88 -6.53 -12.71 4.58
CA ALA A 88 -5.44 -12.81 3.60
C ALA A 88 -4.09 -12.56 4.27
N ALA A 89 -3.02 -13.08 3.66
CA ALA A 89 -1.65 -12.69 3.97
C ALA A 89 -1.31 -11.41 3.20
N TYR A 90 -0.61 -10.49 3.86
CA TYR A 90 -0.17 -9.24 3.25
C TYR A 90 1.35 -9.07 3.30
N PRO A 91 2.14 -9.99 2.72
CA PRO A 91 3.60 -9.85 2.67
C PRO A 91 4.01 -8.62 1.85
N SER A 92 3.24 -8.24 0.83
CA SER A 92 3.43 -7.02 0.05
C SER A 92 3.37 -5.78 0.93
N SER A 93 2.32 -5.61 1.73
CA SER A 93 2.20 -4.46 2.64
C SER A 93 3.37 -4.38 3.62
N LEU A 94 3.92 -5.53 4.06
CA LEU A 94 5.12 -5.53 4.89
C LEU A 94 6.35 -5.05 4.09
N LEU A 95 6.56 -5.57 2.88
CA LEU A 95 7.67 -5.15 2.02
C LEU A 95 7.60 -3.66 1.72
N MET A 96 6.44 -3.16 1.32
CA MET A 96 6.19 -1.77 0.95
C MET A 96 6.39 -0.78 2.10
N ASN A 97 6.15 -1.20 3.34
CA ASN A 97 6.37 -0.35 4.51
C ASN A 97 7.79 -0.50 5.09
N ALA A 98 8.33 -1.72 5.12
CA ALA A 98 9.62 -1.97 5.76
C ALA A 98 10.81 -1.56 4.88
N VAL A 99 10.74 -1.77 3.57
CA VAL A 99 11.86 -1.45 2.67
C VAL A 99 12.16 0.04 2.65
N PRO A 100 11.20 0.97 2.53
CA PRO A 100 11.48 2.41 2.67
C PRO A 100 12.12 2.77 4.00
N ALA A 101 11.67 2.17 5.12
CA ALA A 101 12.27 2.39 6.42
C ALA A 101 13.73 1.90 6.49
N ILE A 102 14.02 0.74 5.89
CA ILE A 102 15.38 0.19 5.77
C ILE A 102 16.26 1.12 4.93
N VAL A 103 15.77 1.57 3.76
CA VAL A 103 16.49 2.48 2.87
C VAL A 103 16.78 3.82 3.55
N ALA A 104 15.81 4.35 4.30
CA ALA A 104 15.98 5.58 5.07
C ALA A 104 17.02 5.43 6.20
N GLY A 105 17.39 4.20 6.58
CA GLY A 105 18.36 3.94 7.65
C GLY A 105 17.73 3.94 9.05
N VAL A 106 16.43 3.65 9.17
CA VAL A 106 15.75 3.51 10.47
C VAL A 106 16.39 2.38 11.26
N SER A 107 16.82 2.66 12.49
CA SER A 107 17.58 1.71 13.30
C SER A 107 16.74 0.62 13.92
N GLU A 108 15.47 0.90 14.21
CA GLU A 108 14.54 -0.04 14.83
C GLU A 108 13.18 -0.03 14.11
N ILE A 109 12.83 -1.18 13.53
CA ILE A 109 11.53 -1.40 12.89
C ILE A 109 10.70 -2.32 13.77
N VAL A 110 9.50 -1.88 14.13
CA VAL A 110 8.54 -2.60 14.95
C VAL A 110 7.35 -2.98 14.09
N VAL A 111 7.02 -4.25 14.01
CA VAL A 111 5.86 -4.74 13.25
C VAL A 111 4.76 -5.19 14.19
N CYS A 112 3.54 -4.72 13.94
CA CYS A 112 2.33 -5.19 14.62
C CYS A 112 1.35 -5.79 13.60
N THR A 113 0.87 -7.00 13.85
CA THR A 113 -0.11 -7.67 13.00
C THR A 113 -1.12 -8.45 13.85
N PRO A 114 -2.42 -8.44 13.54
CA PRO A 114 -3.38 -9.28 14.24
C PRO A 114 -3.07 -10.76 14.01
N ALA A 115 -3.35 -11.58 15.02
CA ALA A 115 -3.05 -13.02 15.01
C ALA A 115 -4.24 -13.81 15.58
N VAL A 116 -5.24 -14.06 14.74
CA VAL A 116 -6.42 -14.82 15.14
C VAL A 116 -6.03 -16.23 15.60
N GLY A 117 -6.43 -16.60 16.82
CA GLY A 117 -6.00 -17.85 17.45
C GLY A 117 -4.50 -17.91 17.79
N GLY A 118 -3.81 -16.76 17.81
CA GLY A 118 -2.37 -16.67 18.06
C GLY A 118 -1.49 -17.04 16.86
N VAL A 119 -2.10 -17.28 15.70
CA VAL A 119 -1.40 -17.73 14.47
C VAL A 119 -1.15 -16.55 13.54
N VAL A 120 0.08 -16.40 13.09
CA VAL A 120 0.47 -15.47 12.02
C VAL A 120 0.70 -16.27 10.75
N ASN A 121 0.32 -15.71 9.61
CA ASN A 121 0.52 -16.35 8.32
C ASN A 121 2.01 -16.64 8.06
N GLU A 122 2.33 -17.88 7.64
CA GLU A 122 3.73 -18.32 7.42
C GLU A 122 4.45 -17.48 6.36
N LEU A 123 3.75 -17.01 5.32
CA LEU A 123 4.37 -16.17 4.29
C LEU A 123 4.72 -14.77 4.82
N LEU A 124 3.90 -14.22 5.74
CA LEU A 124 4.22 -12.97 6.41
C LEU A 124 5.43 -13.11 7.34
N LEU A 125 5.51 -14.21 8.09
CA LEU A 125 6.67 -14.53 8.92
C LEU A 125 7.96 -14.68 8.07
N ALA A 126 7.85 -15.37 6.93
CA ALA A 126 8.96 -15.51 6.00
C ALA A 126 9.43 -14.16 5.43
N ALA A 127 8.49 -13.26 5.09
CA ALA A 127 8.81 -11.90 4.65
C ALA A 127 9.50 -11.09 5.77
N MET A 128 9.06 -11.20 7.02
CA MET A 128 9.75 -10.59 8.17
C MET A 128 11.20 -11.07 8.28
N HIS A 129 11.44 -12.37 8.08
CA HIS A 129 12.80 -12.93 8.06
C HIS A 129 13.66 -12.34 6.93
N VAL A 130 13.12 -12.29 5.70
CA VAL A 130 13.81 -11.72 4.52
C VAL A 130 14.18 -10.25 4.72
N LEU A 131 13.39 -9.51 5.48
CA LEU A 131 13.62 -8.09 5.81
C LEU A 131 14.49 -7.89 7.07
N GLY A 132 14.85 -8.96 7.78
CA GLY A 132 15.64 -8.87 9.01
C GLY A 132 14.89 -8.22 10.17
N ILE A 133 13.56 -8.30 10.21
CA ILE A 133 12.73 -7.75 11.29
C ILE A 133 13.08 -8.48 12.60
N LYS A 134 13.34 -7.71 13.67
CA LYS A 134 13.68 -8.23 14.99
C LYS A 134 12.56 -8.06 16.01
N ASN A 135 11.76 -7.01 15.86
CA ASN A 135 10.69 -6.65 16.77
C ASN A 135 9.34 -6.77 16.07
N ALA A 136 8.60 -7.83 16.36
CA ALA A 136 7.28 -8.06 15.82
C ALA A 136 6.33 -8.60 16.90
N TYR A 137 5.05 -8.22 16.82
CA TYR A 137 4.06 -8.47 17.84
C TYR A 137 2.72 -8.93 17.25
N LYS A 138 2.12 -9.95 17.89
CA LYS A 138 0.80 -10.51 17.58
C LYS A 138 -0.29 -9.64 18.22
N ILE A 139 -0.50 -8.44 17.67
CA ILE A 139 -1.51 -7.50 18.14
C ILE A 139 -2.02 -6.66 16.98
N GLY A 140 -3.34 -6.51 16.88
CA GLY A 140 -4.01 -5.79 15.82
C GLY A 140 -4.86 -4.60 16.30
N GLY A 141 -5.50 -3.93 15.33
CA GLY A 141 -6.47 -2.88 15.55
C GLY A 141 -5.91 -1.62 16.22
N ALA A 142 -6.80 -0.86 16.86
CA ALA A 142 -6.44 0.36 17.57
C ALA A 142 -5.43 0.13 18.71
N SER A 143 -5.42 -1.07 19.30
CA SER A 143 -4.50 -1.42 20.37
C SER A 143 -3.05 -1.50 19.93
N ALA A 144 -2.81 -1.97 18.69
CA ALA A 144 -1.49 -1.95 18.08
C ALA A 144 -0.99 -0.52 17.86
N ILE A 145 -1.86 0.36 17.34
CA ILE A 145 -1.54 1.77 17.12
C ILE A 145 -1.20 2.46 18.48
N ALA A 146 -2.03 2.26 19.50
CA ALA A 146 -1.78 2.83 20.82
C ALA A 146 -0.48 2.30 21.44
N MET A 147 -0.19 1.00 21.29
CA MET A 147 1.05 0.38 21.77
C MET A 147 2.29 1.00 21.10
N MET A 148 2.25 1.22 19.81
CA MET A 148 3.35 1.85 19.08
C MET A 148 3.49 3.33 19.42
N ALA A 149 2.37 4.06 19.54
CA ALA A 149 2.39 5.51 19.81
C ALA A 149 2.88 5.86 21.22
N TYR A 150 2.47 5.09 22.23
CA TYR A 150 2.74 5.42 23.65
C TYR A 150 3.80 4.52 24.31
N GLY A 151 4.10 3.40 23.66
CA GLY A 151 4.99 2.40 24.24
C GLY A 151 4.34 1.56 25.34
N THR A 152 5.10 0.62 25.86
CA THR A 152 4.76 -0.25 26.98
C THR A 152 6.01 -0.49 27.84
N GLN A 153 5.93 -1.38 28.82
CA GLN A 153 7.13 -1.80 29.59
C GLN A 153 8.17 -2.52 28.71
N SER A 154 7.72 -3.20 27.64
CA SER A 154 8.56 -4.01 26.75
C SER A 154 8.83 -3.38 25.40
N LEU A 155 8.09 -2.37 25.00
CA LEU A 155 8.24 -1.66 23.73
C LEU A 155 8.35 -0.17 23.98
N LYS A 156 9.44 0.45 23.51
CA LYS A 156 9.54 1.92 23.47
C LYS A 156 8.62 2.47 22.38
N LYS A 157 8.07 3.68 22.60
CA LYS A 157 7.28 4.37 21.59
C LYS A 157 8.08 4.54 20.30
N VAL A 158 7.38 4.53 19.17
CA VAL A 158 7.97 4.79 17.86
C VAL A 158 7.85 6.28 17.48
N ASP A 159 8.59 6.72 16.48
CA ASP A 159 8.59 8.10 15.98
C ASP A 159 7.56 8.30 14.87
N VAL A 160 7.30 7.24 14.10
CA VAL A 160 6.32 7.24 13.00
C VAL A 160 5.59 5.88 12.96
N ILE A 161 4.29 5.92 12.65
CA ILE A 161 3.47 4.73 12.41
C ILE A 161 3.00 4.73 10.97
N THR A 162 3.30 3.65 10.22
CA THR A 162 2.89 3.47 8.83
C THR A 162 2.09 2.18 8.66
N GLY A 163 1.41 2.07 7.55
CA GLY A 163 0.68 0.88 7.15
C GLY A 163 -0.83 1.07 7.05
N PRO A 164 -1.47 0.33 6.12
CA PRO A 164 -2.90 0.37 5.89
C PRO A 164 -3.67 -0.37 6.98
N GLY A 165 -4.92 -0.04 7.17
CA GLY A 165 -5.79 -0.72 8.11
C GLY A 165 -7.25 -0.34 7.93
N ASN A 166 -8.13 -1.06 8.62
CA ASN A 166 -9.56 -0.75 8.61
C ASN A 166 -9.85 0.59 9.32
N ILE A 167 -11.12 1.01 9.28
CA ILE A 167 -11.57 2.28 9.86
C ILE A 167 -11.15 2.48 11.33
N PHE A 168 -11.05 1.42 12.13
CA PHE A 168 -10.62 1.52 13.53
C PHE A 168 -9.13 1.84 13.62
N VAL A 169 -8.31 1.27 12.74
CA VAL A 169 -6.88 1.56 12.65
C VAL A 169 -6.66 2.99 12.13
N ALA A 170 -7.34 3.38 11.07
CA ALA A 170 -7.29 4.73 10.51
C ALA A 170 -7.71 5.79 11.55
N THR A 171 -8.80 5.53 12.28
CA THR A 171 -9.26 6.41 13.38
C THR A 171 -8.22 6.49 14.49
N ALA A 172 -7.65 5.36 14.91
CA ALA A 172 -6.62 5.34 15.95
C ALA A 172 -5.36 6.11 15.51
N LYS A 173 -4.90 5.96 14.25
CA LYS A 173 -3.79 6.74 13.69
C LYS A 173 -4.11 8.25 13.74
N LYS A 174 -5.32 8.65 13.36
CA LYS A 174 -5.76 10.05 13.46
C LYS A 174 -5.73 10.56 14.88
N MET A 175 -6.12 9.75 15.86
CA MET A 175 -6.17 10.17 17.28
C MET A 175 -4.78 10.34 17.89
N VAL A 176 -3.78 9.60 17.46
CA VAL A 176 -2.41 9.68 17.98
C VAL A 176 -1.52 10.64 17.18
N PHE A 177 -2.03 11.20 16.09
CA PHE A 177 -1.28 12.18 15.29
C PHE A 177 -1.00 13.44 16.12
N GLY A 178 0.27 13.80 16.20
CA GLY A 178 0.77 14.86 17.09
C GLY A 178 1.55 14.29 18.29
N ASP A 179 1.16 13.13 18.84
CA ASP A 179 1.95 12.37 19.82
C ASP A 179 3.02 11.51 19.13
N VAL A 180 2.69 11.03 17.92
CA VAL A 180 3.55 10.27 17.01
C VAL A 180 3.24 10.71 15.57
N ASN A 181 4.22 10.66 14.67
CA ASN A 181 3.96 10.87 13.25
C ASN A 181 3.23 9.68 12.63
N ILE A 182 2.46 9.93 11.58
CA ILE A 182 1.82 8.88 10.77
C ILE A 182 2.10 9.10 9.28
N ASP A 183 1.98 8.06 8.46
CA ASP A 183 2.05 8.16 7.00
C ASP A 183 0.88 8.99 6.46
N MET A 184 -0.33 8.46 6.56
CA MET A 184 -1.55 9.12 6.12
C MET A 184 -2.78 8.56 6.84
N ILE A 185 -3.91 9.22 6.65
CA ILE A 185 -5.24 8.66 6.97
C ILE A 185 -5.79 8.15 5.65
N ALA A 186 -5.61 6.85 5.40
CA ALA A 186 -6.03 6.23 4.15
C ALA A 186 -7.56 6.33 3.97
N GLY A 187 -7.97 6.75 2.79
CA GLY A 187 -9.33 6.61 2.27
C GLY A 187 -9.56 5.23 1.62
N PRO A 188 -10.74 5.01 1.01
CA PRO A 188 -10.94 3.88 0.11
C PRO A 188 -10.02 3.99 -1.10
N SER A 189 -9.48 2.86 -1.57
CA SER A 189 -8.61 2.86 -2.74
C SER A 189 -9.35 3.21 -4.02
N GLU A 190 -8.68 3.90 -4.92
CA GLU A 190 -9.25 4.43 -6.16
C GLU A 190 -8.32 4.17 -7.35
N ILE A 191 -8.90 3.69 -8.46
CA ILE A 191 -8.22 3.64 -9.75
C ILE A 191 -8.94 4.53 -10.76
N GLY A 192 -8.16 5.29 -11.51
CA GLY A 192 -8.60 6.01 -12.69
C GLY A 192 -7.81 5.57 -13.91
N VAL A 193 -8.48 5.39 -15.03
CA VAL A 193 -7.84 5.03 -16.29
C VAL A 193 -8.21 6.07 -17.34
N ILE A 194 -7.21 6.71 -17.96
CA ILE A 194 -7.36 7.44 -19.22
C ILE A 194 -6.98 6.49 -20.35
N ALA A 195 -7.92 6.16 -21.23
CA ALA A 195 -7.66 5.23 -22.32
C ALA A 195 -8.10 5.79 -23.67
N ASP A 196 -7.22 5.64 -24.68
CA ASP A 196 -7.59 5.82 -26.09
C ASP A 196 -8.18 4.53 -26.69
N GLU A 197 -8.61 4.59 -27.93
CA GLU A 197 -9.19 3.44 -28.65
C GLU A 197 -8.17 2.35 -29.03
N LEU A 198 -6.87 2.62 -28.88
CA LEU A 198 -5.78 1.68 -29.17
C LEU A 198 -5.46 0.80 -27.96
N ALA A 199 -5.94 1.15 -26.79
CA ALA A 199 -5.80 0.32 -25.60
C ALA A 199 -6.55 -1.02 -25.75
N ASN A 200 -6.14 -2.01 -24.98
CA ASN A 200 -6.85 -3.28 -24.93
C ASN A 200 -7.99 -3.20 -23.89
N PHE A 201 -9.23 -3.21 -24.36
CA PHE A 201 -10.41 -3.09 -23.51
C PHE A 201 -10.50 -4.21 -22.44
N ALA A 202 -9.99 -5.42 -22.74
CA ALA A 202 -9.99 -6.51 -21.79
C ALA A 202 -8.98 -6.29 -20.64
N HIS A 203 -7.81 -5.69 -20.93
CA HIS A 203 -6.85 -5.29 -19.89
C HIS A 203 -7.46 -4.22 -19.00
N ILE A 204 -8.01 -3.16 -19.58
CA ILE A 204 -8.64 -2.07 -18.80
C ILE A 204 -9.78 -2.60 -17.93
N ALA A 205 -10.60 -3.53 -18.43
CA ALA A 205 -11.66 -4.13 -17.63
C ALA A 205 -11.11 -4.91 -16.43
N VAL A 206 -10.00 -5.64 -16.59
CA VAL A 206 -9.34 -6.38 -15.51
C VAL A 206 -8.73 -5.42 -14.49
N ASP A 207 -8.08 -4.34 -14.94
CA ASP A 207 -7.45 -3.35 -14.05
C ASP A 207 -8.51 -2.63 -13.19
N LEU A 208 -9.63 -2.23 -13.77
CA LEU A 208 -10.76 -1.65 -13.03
C LEU A 208 -11.37 -2.65 -12.01
N LEU A 209 -11.45 -3.94 -12.37
CA LEU A 209 -11.96 -4.99 -11.50
C LEU A 209 -10.96 -5.38 -10.40
N SER A 210 -9.65 -5.29 -10.65
CA SER A 210 -8.63 -5.54 -9.64
C SER A 210 -8.77 -4.59 -8.45
N GLN A 211 -9.02 -3.32 -8.72
CA GLN A 211 -9.31 -2.35 -7.67
C GLN A 211 -10.67 -2.60 -7.00
N ALA A 212 -11.69 -2.92 -7.78
CA ALA A 212 -13.05 -3.13 -7.26
C ALA A 212 -13.15 -4.31 -6.28
N GLU A 213 -12.32 -5.35 -6.42
CA GLU A 213 -12.33 -6.49 -5.52
C GLU A 213 -11.65 -6.25 -4.17
N HIS A 214 -10.95 -5.11 -3.99
CA HIS A 214 -10.30 -4.77 -2.72
C HIS A 214 -11.33 -4.49 -1.61
N ASP A 215 -12.34 -3.65 -1.90
CA ASP A 215 -13.37 -3.27 -0.92
C ASP A 215 -14.67 -2.83 -1.61
N GLU A 216 -15.81 -2.98 -0.93
CA GLU A 216 -17.14 -2.57 -1.42
C GLU A 216 -17.25 -1.06 -1.68
N ILE A 217 -16.38 -0.24 -1.06
CA ILE A 217 -16.32 1.21 -1.22
C ILE A 217 -15.16 1.70 -2.10
N ALA A 218 -14.36 0.79 -2.67
CA ALA A 218 -13.35 1.13 -3.66
C ALA A 218 -14.00 1.76 -4.90
N SER A 219 -13.28 2.64 -5.60
CA SER A 219 -13.79 3.36 -6.77
C SER A 219 -12.97 3.02 -8.01
N SER A 220 -13.65 2.83 -9.15
CA SER A 220 -13.03 2.53 -10.44
C SER A 220 -13.57 3.46 -11.52
N PHE A 221 -12.69 4.26 -12.13
CA PHE A 221 -13.05 5.27 -13.11
C PHE A 221 -12.37 5.00 -14.45
N LEU A 222 -13.13 4.96 -15.53
CA LEU A 222 -12.61 5.01 -16.89
C LEU A 222 -13.01 6.34 -17.54
N VAL A 223 -12.05 7.05 -18.10
CA VAL A 223 -12.28 8.20 -18.98
C VAL A 223 -11.69 7.90 -20.36
N SER A 224 -12.53 7.88 -21.39
CA SER A 224 -12.11 7.63 -22.77
C SER A 224 -12.77 8.62 -23.72
N THR A 225 -12.10 8.94 -24.81
CA THR A 225 -12.67 9.77 -25.89
C THR A 225 -13.51 8.97 -26.89
N SER A 226 -13.55 7.64 -26.77
CA SER A 226 -14.30 6.74 -27.66
C SER A 226 -15.46 6.08 -26.92
N ALA A 227 -16.68 6.41 -27.31
CA ALA A 227 -17.89 5.77 -26.79
C ALA A 227 -17.97 4.28 -27.15
N GLU A 228 -17.43 3.88 -28.29
CA GLU A 228 -17.35 2.46 -28.67
C GLU A 228 -16.41 1.69 -27.79
N PHE A 229 -15.22 2.24 -27.51
CA PHE A 229 -14.24 1.65 -26.58
C PHE A 229 -14.82 1.54 -25.18
N ALA A 230 -15.41 2.61 -24.66
CA ALA A 230 -16.05 2.64 -23.35
C ALA A 230 -17.13 1.55 -23.19
N ARG A 231 -17.92 1.30 -24.23
CA ARG A 231 -18.90 0.21 -24.23
C ARG A 231 -18.25 -1.16 -24.21
N LYS A 232 -17.19 -1.39 -25.01
CA LYS A 232 -16.43 -2.65 -24.98
C LYS A 232 -15.88 -2.97 -23.60
N VAL A 233 -15.36 -1.98 -22.88
CA VAL A 233 -14.89 -2.14 -21.51
C VAL A 233 -16.04 -2.51 -20.56
N SER A 234 -17.18 -1.83 -20.68
CA SER A 234 -18.37 -2.11 -19.88
C SER A 234 -18.90 -3.54 -20.08
N ASP A 235 -18.97 -3.97 -21.34
CA ASP A 235 -19.41 -5.33 -21.69
C ASP A 235 -18.43 -6.37 -21.15
N GLU A 236 -17.14 -6.09 -21.21
CA GLU A 236 -16.10 -6.99 -20.71
C GLU A 236 -16.09 -7.07 -19.18
N ILE A 237 -16.29 -5.95 -18.46
CA ILE A 237 -16.51 -5.94 -17.02
C ILE A 237 -17.69 -6.86 -16.67
N SER A 238 -18.80 -6.72 -17.37
CA SER A 238 -20.01 -7.53 -17.14
C SER A 238 -19.77 -9.02 -17.40
N ARG A 239 -18.88 -9.35 -18.33
CA ARG A 239 -18.49 -10.75 -18.66
C ARG A 239 -17.57 -11.36 -17.59
N ILE A 240 -16.59 -10.58 -17.09
CA ILE A 240 -15.57 -11.08 -16.16
C ILE A 240 -16.10 -11.12 -14.72
N LEU A 241 -16.82 -10.09 -14.30
CA LEU A 241 -17.27 -9.90 -12.91
C LEU A 241 -17.86 -11.17 -12.25
N PRO A 242 -18.74 -11.96 -12.91
CA PRO A 242 -19.27 -13.19 -12.30
C PRO A 242 -18.24 -14.31 -12.09
N THR A 243 -17.05 -14.20 -12.68
CA THR A 243 -15.99 -15.22 -12.59
C THR A 243 -14.99 -14.93 -11.47
N LEU A 244 -15.07 -13.76 -10.83
CA LEU A 244 -14.14 -13.37 -9.78
C LEU A 244 -14.37 -14.13 -8.48
N ALA A 245 -13.31 -14.50 -7.79
CA ALA A 245 -13.38 -15.16 -6.48
C ALA A 245 -14.05 -14.25 -5.41
N ARG A 246 -13.91 -12.91 -5.55
CA ARG A 246 -14.50 -11.90 -4.68
C ARG A 246 -15.64 -11.12 -5.37
N GLU A 247 -16.41 -11.80 -6.24
CA GLU A 247 -17.47 -11.23 -7.06
C GLU A 247 -18.42 -10.33 -6.28
N SER A 248 -18.88 -10.75 -5.12
CA SER A 248 -19.84 -9.98 -4.31
C SER A 248 -19.32 -8.63 -3.84
N ILE A 249 -18.01 -8.51 -3.61
CA ILE A 249 -17.34 -7.27 -3.22
C ILE A 249 -17.16 -6.38 -4.45
N ALA A 250 -16.55 -6.93 -5.52
CA ALA A 250 -16.30 -6.22 -6.76
C ALA A 250 -17.60 -5.68 -7.39
N ARG A 251 -18.69 -6.46 -7.34
CA ARG A 251 -20.00 -6.03 -7.83
C ARG A 251 -20.53 -4.80 -7.11
N LYS A 252 -20.49 -4.80 -5.79
CA LYS A 252 -20.95 -3.64 -5.00
C LYS A 252 -20.10 -2.39 -5.27
N SER A 253 -18.79 -2.56 -5.39
CA SER A 253 -17.87 -1.48 -5.75
C SER A 253 -18.23 -0.91 -7.13
N ILE A 254 -18.29 -1.74 -8.16
CA ILE A 254 -18.60 -1.31 -9.53
C ILE A 254 -19.98 -0.66 -9.63
N GLU A 255 -21.04 -1.27 -9.05
CA GLU A 255 -22.40 -0.75 -9.12
C GLU A 255 -22.57 0.60 -8.38
N ASN A 256 -21.91 0.78 -7.25
CA ASN A 256 -22.06 1.97 -6.42
C ASN A 256 -21.05 3.08 -6.75
N LYS A 257 -19.81 2.72 -7.12
CA LYS A 257 -18.67 3.63 -7.25
C LYS A 257 -18.03 3.63 -8.63
N GLY A 258 -18.23 2.58 -9.45
CA GLY A 258 -17.71 2.53 -10.81
C GLY A 258 -18.32 3.60 -11.71
N LYS A 259 -17.49 4.24 -12.56
CA LYS A 259 -17.93 5.21 -13.57
C LYS A 259 -17.14 5.01 -14.86
N ILE A 260 -17.86 5.01 -15.96
CA ILE A 260 -17.29 5.09 -17.31
C ILE A 260 -17.75 6.41 -17.92
N ILE A 261 -16.81 7.27 -18.26
CA ILE A 261 -17.05 8.63 -18.74
C ILE A 261 -16.50 8.75 -20.17
N VAL A 262 -17.33 9.24 -21.08
CA VAL A 262 -16.93 9.55 -22.44
C VAL A 262 -16.64 11.04 -22.54
N ALA A 263 -15.38 11.41 -22.66
CA ALA A 263 -14.93 12.78 -22.83
C ALA A 263 -15.00 13.20 -24.30
N ARG A 264 -15.17 14.48 -24.55
CA ARG A 264 -15.18 15.07 -25.90
C ARG A 264 -13.84 14.96 -26.60
N ASP A 265 -12.78 15.14 -25.83
CA ASP A 265 -11.39 15.13 -26.29
C ASP A 265 -10.45 14.76 -25.12
N MET A 266 -9.16 14.63 -25.43
CA MET A 266 -8.15 14.29 -24.43
C MET A 266 -7.94 15.40 -23.38
N ASP A 267 -8.19 16.66 -23.73
CA ASP A 267 -8.08 17.79 -22.80
C ASP A 267 -9.13 17.68 -21.69
N GLU A 268 -10.37 17.37 -22.06
CA GLU A 268 -11.42 17.11 -21.08
C GLU A 268 -11.14 15.86 -20.25
N ALA A 269 -10.63 14.78 -20.87
CA ALA A 269 -10.28 13.55 -20.15
C ALA A 269 -9.23 13.81 -19.06
N ILE A 270 -8.18 14.56 -19.36
CA ILE A 270 -7.14 14.94 -18.42
C ILE A 270 -7.69 15.84 -17.30
N ASN A 271 -8.53 16.82 -17.65
CA ASN A 271 -9.13 17.72 -16.66
C ASN A 271 -10.03 16.97 -15.70
N LEU A 272 -10.89 16.10 -16.21
CA LEU A 272 -11.76 15.25 -15.37
C LEU A 272 -10.94 14.35 -14.43
N MET A 273 -9.86 13.76 -14.91
CA MET A 273 -9.01 12.91 -14.08
C MET A 273 -8.25 13.72 -13.02
N ASN A 274 -7.81 14.93 -13.33
CA ASN A 274 -7.24 15.84 -12.33
C ASN A 274 -8.28 16.28 -11.28
N GLU A 275 -9.55 16.42 -11.64
CA GLU A 275 -10.63 16.73 -10.68
C GLU A 275 -10.95 15.53 -9.79
N LEU A 276 -10.92 14.31 -10.34
CA LEU A 276 -11.10 13.08 -9.57
C LEU A 276 -9.97 12.84 -8.58
N ALA A 277 -8.73 13.22 -8.95
CA ALA A 277 -7.54 13.16 -8.10
C ALA A 277 -7.31 11.77 -7.48
N VAL A 278 -7.40 10.73 -8.30
CA VAL A 278 -7.36 9.34 -7.89
C VAL A 278 -6.03 8.91 -7.27
N GLU A 279 -6.06 7.89 -6.43
CA GLU A 279 -4.87 7.27 -5.84
C GLU A 279 -3.98 6.65 -6.93
N HIS A 280 -4.54 5.81 -7.79
CA HIS A 280 -3.84 5.15 -8.88
C HIS A 280 -4.36 5.65 -10.23
N LEU A 281 -3.48 6.18 -11.06
CA LEU A 281 -3.84 6.67 -12.40
C LEU A 281 -3.10 5.89 -13.48
N GLU A 282 -3.83 5.18 -14.33
CA GLU A 282 -3.30 4.58 -15.54
C GLU A 282 -3.53 5.51 -16.75
N VAL A 283 -2.47 5.76 -17.50
CA VAL A 283 -2.51 6.51 -18.77
C VAL A 283 -2.27 5.52 -19.90
N ALA A 284 -3.31 4.78 -20.28
CA ALA A 284 -3.31 3.74 -21.28
C ALA A 284 -3.56 4.33 -22.68
N THR A 285 -2.61 5.14 -23.16
CA THR A 285 -2.68 5.83 -24.46
C THR A 285 -1.43 5.57 -25.29
N ALA A 286 -1.50 5.86 -26.61
CA ALA A 286 -0.37 5.71 -27.52
C ALA A 286 0.80 6.65 -27.18
N ALA A 287 0.53 7.82 -26.58
CA ALA A 287 1.54 8.83 -26.24
C ALA A 287 1.43 9.27 -24.76
N PRO A 288 1.64 8.35 -23.77
CA PRO A 288 1.40 8.65 -22.38
C PRO A 288 2.35 9.73 -21.82
N PHE A 289 3.56 9.85 -22.35
CA PHE A 289 4.53 10.87 -21.93
C PHE A 289 4.15 12.30 -22.38
N GLU A 290 3.30 12.48 -23.39
CA GLU A 290 2.73 13.78 -23.75
C GLU A 290 1.65 14.22 -22.77
N ILE A 291 0.97 13.27 -22.14
CA ILE A 291 -0.08 13.50 -21.15
C ILE A 291 0.53 13.76 -19.76
N LEU A 292 1.60 13.05 -19.39
CA LEU A 292 2.21 13.10 -18.07
C LEU A 292 2.44 14.52 -17.50
N PRO A 293 2.98 15.50 -18.27
CA PRO A 293 3.20 16.87 -17.73
C PRO A 293 1.90 17.61 -17.39
N ARG A 294 0.76 17.12 -17.84
CA ARG A 294 -0.56 17.73 -17.63
C ARG A 294 -1.33 17.09 -16.48
N ILE A 295 -0.86 15.94 -15.97
CA ILE A 295 -1.41 15.32 -14.75
C ILE A 295 -0.85 16.07 -13.55
N LYS A 296 -1.76 16.54 -12.68
CA LYS A 296 -1.42 17.35 -11.50
C LYS A 296 -1.78 16.64 -10.19
N HIS A 297 -2.78 15.79 -10.23
CA HIS A 297 -3.40 15.20 -9.03
C HIS A 297 -3.61 13.69 -9.25
N ALA A 298 -2.59 12.92 -8.84
CA ALA A 298 -2.64 11.47 -8.74
C ALA A 298 -1.60 11.00 -7.72
N GLY A 299 -1.89 9.93 -7.00
CA GLY A 299 -0.93 9.36 -6.04
C GLY A 299 0.21 8.64 -6.75
N ALA A 300 -0.13 7.70 -7.65
CA ALA A 300 0.81 7.01 -8.53
C ALA A 300 0.34 7.07 -9.99
N ILE A 301 1.27 7.14 -10.94
CA ILE A 301 0.94 7.24 -12.38
C ILE A 301 1.62 6.10 -13.13
N PHE A 302 0.81 5.32 -13.86
CA PHE A 302 1.22 4.16 -14.65
C PHE A 302 1.09 4.50 -16.14
N LEU A 303 2.19 4.41 -16.89
CA LEU A 303 2.25 4.94 -18.26
C LEU A 303 2.34 3.84 -19.29
N GLY A 304 1.36 3.81 -20.21
CA GLY A 304 1.33 2.92 -21.38
C GLY A 304 0.32 1.79 -21.26
N HIS A 305 0.00 1.18 -22.40
CA HIS A 305 -1.03 0.15 -22.56
C HIS A 305 -0.78 -1.16 -21.80
N PHE A 306 0.43 -1.38 -21.28
CA PHE A 306 0.86 -2.63 -20.64
C PHE A 306 1.45 -2.39 -19.24
N THR A 307 1.02 -1.33 -18.58
CA THR A 307 1.54 -0.93 -17.26
C THR A 307 0.37 -0.89 -16.27
N PRO A 308 -0.11 -2.06 -15.81
CA PRO A 308 -1.21 -2.13 -14.85
C PRO A 308 -0.74 -1.67 -13.46
N GLU A 309 -1.64 -1.08 -12.71
CA GLU A 309 -1.44 -0.64 -11.32
C GLU A 309 -0.86 -1.76 -10.45
N ALA A 310 -1.42 -2.97 -10.52
CA ALA A 310 -0.98 -4.10 -9.71
C ALA A 310 0.50 -4.49 -9.92
N MET A 311 1.08 -4.24 -11.12
CA MET A 311 2.52 -4.45 -11.34
C MET A 311 3.34 -3.37 -10.63
N GLY A 312 2.87 -2.14 -10.64
CA GLY A 312 3.51 -1.02 -9.97
C GLY A 312 3.56 -1.26 -8.47
N ASP A 313 2.43 -1.41 -7.85
CA ASP A 313 2.27 -1.51 -6.41
C ASP A 313 2.95 -2.72 -5.79
N TYR A 314 2.91 -3.89 -6.46
CA TYR A 314 3.39 -5.11 -5.83
C TYR A 314 4.83 -5.49 -6.19
N ILE A 315 5.40 -4.97 -7.28
CA ILE A 315 6.73 -5.43 -7.72
C ILE A 315 7.63 -4.35 -8.34
N ALA A 316 7.08 -3.26 -8.88
CA ALA A 316 7.90 -2.24 -9.54
C ALA A 316 8.52 -1.24 -8.57
N GLY A 317 7.93 -1.05 -7.40
CA GLY A 317 8.51 -0.27 -6.32
C GLY A 317 7.74 0.94 -5.82
N PRO A 318 6.94 1.66 -6.64
CA PRO A 318 6.13 2.74 -6.08
C PRO A 318 5.10 2.19 -5.09
N ASN A 319 4.89 2.95 -4.04
CA ASN A 319 3.89 2.63 -3.03
C ASN A 319 3.44 3.92 -2.36
#